data_af0976900c4891212b8372149650f85e
#
_entry.id   af0976900c4891212b8372149650f85e
#
_cell.length_a   1.000
_cell.length_b   1.000
_cell.length_c   1.000
_cell.angle_alpha   90.00
_cell.angle_beta   90.00
_cell.angle_gamma   90.00
#
_symmetry.space_group_name_H-M   'P 1'
#
loop_
_entity.id
_entity.type
_entity.pdbx_description
1 polymer ?
#
loop_
_entity_poly.entity_id
_entity_poly.type
_entity_poly.pdbx_seq_one_letter_code
_entity_poly.pdbx_strand_id
1 'polypeptide(L)'
;STPMARIGINGFGRIGRYLVRLMAERNEFPVVINARADNASLAHLFKYDSVHHTFKGTVGHDENGIIINGTHIAVTRCKPNEWQWKDYGVDLVVESTGTIKKRAGLAEHMACGAKKVIMSAPVSDADITIVMGVNDGLYAPAKHDVVSSASCTTNCLAPVAKVLNDTFGIEHGLMTTIHSYTMSQRILDGSQKDIRRARAAAMSMIPTTTGAAKAVALVLPELKGKLDGI
;
A
#
# COMPACT_ATOMS: atom_id res chain seq x y z
N SER A 1 -10.09 -10.44 25.03
CA SER A 1 -9.38 -10.06 23.80
C SER A 1 -10.08 -8.87 23.15
N THR A 2 -9.35 -7.83 22.83
CA THR A 2 -9.89 -6.70 22.07
C THR A 2 -10.41 -7.23 20.73
N PRO A 3 -11.64 -6.92 20.33
CA PRO A 3 -12.13 -7.37 19.04
C PRO A 3 -11.25 -6.79 17.92
N MET A 4 -10.93 -7.64 16.93
CA MET A 4 -10.13 -7.24 15.79
C MET A 4 -10.87 -6.18 14.97
N ALA A 5 -10.15 -5.16 14.51
CA ALA A 5 -10.73 -4.11 13.67
C ALA A 5 -11.34 -4.72 12.39
N ARG A 6 -12.52 -4.26 12.00
CA ARG A 6 -13.17 -4.65 10.75
C ARG A 6 -12.57 -3.86 9.60
N ILE A 7 -11.87 -4.57 8.70
CA ILE A 7 -11.07 -3.98 7.64
C ILE A 7 -11.85 -3.94 6.34
N GLY A 8 -11.88 -2.77 5.69
CA GLY A 8 -12.28 -2.57 4.31
C GLY A 8 -11.05 -2.27 3.45
N ILE A 9 -11.05 -2.73 2.20
CA ILE A 9 -9.97 -2.48 1.26
C ILE A 9 -10.51 -1.71 0.05
N ASN A 10 -9.94 -0.55 -0.24
CA ASN A 10 -10.22 0.18 -1.46
C ASN A 10 -9.09 -0.07 -2.47
N GLY A 11 -9.41 -0.80 -3.55
CA GLY A 11 -8.46 -1.24 -4.55
C GLY A 11 -7.96 -2.67 -4.34
N PHE A 12 -8.12 -3.50 -5.35
CA PHE A 12 -7.71 -4.91 -5.33
C PHE A 12 -6.65 -5.19 -6.41
N GLY A 13 -5.68 -4.28 -6.46
CA GLY A 13 -4.47 -4.36 -7.30
C GLY A 13 -3.38 -5.24 -6.65
N ARG A 14 -2.14 -5.00 -7.02
CA ARG A 14 -0.97 -5.75 -6.51
C ARG A 14 -0.92 -5.75 -4.98
N ILE A 15 -1.05 -4.58 -4.37
CA ILE A 15 -0.94 -4.41 -2.92
C ILE A 15 -2.18 -4.96 -2.20
N GLY A 16 -3.39 -4.62 -2.65
CA GLY A 16 -4.63 -5.10 -2.01
C GLY A 16 -4.72 -6.63 -2.01
N ARG A 17 -4.38 -7.30 -3.13
CA ARG A 17 -4.38 -8.76 -3.21
C ARG A 17 -3.32 -9.39 -2.31
N TYR A 18 -2.11 -8.83 -2.27
CA TYR A 18 -1.06 -9.37 -1.42
C TYR A 18 -1.40 -9.21 0.07
N LEU A 19 -1.96 -8.07 0.46
CA LEU A 19 -2.45 -7.87 1.82
C LEU A 19 -3.47 -8.96 2.22
N VAL A 20 -4.46 -9.25 1.36
CA VAL A 20 -5.45 -10.30 1.66
C VAL A 20 -4.81 -11.69 1.73
N ARG A 21 -3.76 -11.97 0.94
CA ARG A 21 -3.00 -13.22 1.10
C ARG A 21 -2.35 -13.34 2.47
N LEU A 22 -1.69 -12.28 2.93
CA LEU A 22 -1.07 -12.24 4.27
C LEU A 22 -2.11 -12.33 5.39
N MET A 23 -3.27 -11.71 5.23
CA MET A 23 -4.38 -11.85 6.18
C MET A 23 -4.89 -13.29 6.21
N ALA A 24 -5.07 -13.93 5.05
CA ALA A 24 -5.53 -15.32 4.96
C ALA A 24 -4.57 -16.32 5.63
N GLU A 25 -3.26 -16.07 5.62
CA GLU A 25 -2.27 -16.88 6.36
C GLU A 25 -2.50 -16.83 7.88
N ARG A 26 -3.12 -15.76 8.38
CA ARG A 26 -3.50 -15.58 9.78
C ARG A 26 -4.94 -15.95 10.07
N ASN A 27 -5.64 -16.50 9.08
CA ASN A 27 -7.08 -16.73 9.13
C ASN A 27 -7.89 -15.44 9.43
N GLU A 28 -7.41 -14.32 8.91
CA GLU A 28 -8.02 -13.00 8.99
C GLU A 28 -8.48 -12.58 7.59
N PHE A 29 -9.59 -11.86 7.50
CA PHE A 29 -10.15 -11.45 6.21
C PHE A 29 -10.74 -10.05 6.29
N PRO A 30 -10.66 -9.24 5.23
CA PRO A 30 -11.43 -8.01 5.15
C PRO A 30 -12.93 -8.32 5.07
N VAL A 31 -13.76 -7.43 5.56
CA VAL A 31 -15.22 -7.60 5.48
C VAL A 31 -15.78 -7.21 4.12
N VAL A 32 -15.09 -6.28 3.44
CA VAL A 32 -15.50 -5.77 2.12
C VAL A 32 -14.28 -5.27 1.35
N ILE A 33 -14.32 -5.47 0.04
CA ILE A 33 -13.36 -4.93 -0.93
C ILE A 33 -14.12 -4.07 -1.93
N ASN A 34 -13.70 -2.83 -2.13
CA ASN A 34 -14.18 -1.99 -3.23
C ASN A 34 -13.21 -2.10 -4.40
N ALA A 35 -13.68 -2.63 -5.54
CA ALA A 35 -12.87 -2.87 -6.74
C ALA A 35 -13.70 -2.70 -8.01
N ARG A 36 -13.06 -2.52 -9.16
CA ARG A 36 -13.76 -2.25 -10.43
C ARG A 36 -14.11 -3.50 -11.22
N ALA A 37 -13.23 -4.50 -11.23
CA ALA A 37 -13.42 -5.72 -12.01
C ALA A 37 -14.57 -6.58 -11.46
N ASP A 38 -15.09 -7.47 -12.28
CA ASP A 38 -16.08 -8.47 -11.88
C ASP A 38 -15.48 -9.48 -10.88
N ASN A 39 -16.33 -10.16 -10.12
CA ASN A 39 -15.91 -11.04 -9.04
C ASN A 39 -15.12 -12.26 -9.55
N ALA A 40 -15.44 -12.78 -10.74
CA ALA A 40 -14.69 -13.88 -11.34
C ALA A 40 -13.25 -13.47 -11.66
N SER A 41 -13.06 -12.29 -12.25
CA SER A 41 -11.74 -11.72 -12.55
C SER A 41 -10.94 -11.45 -11.26
N LEU A 42 -11.57 -10.90 -10.21
CA LEU A 42 -10.92 -10.66 -8.93
C LEU A 42 -10.47 -11.96 -8.28
N ALA A 43 -11.32 -12.98 -8.25
CA ALA A 43 -11.02 -14.31 -7.73
C ALA A 43 -9.86 -14.97 -8.50
N HIS A 44 -9.88 -14.90 -9.84
CA HIS A 44 -8.81 -15.41 -10.69
C HIS A 44 -7.46 -14.73 -10.39
N LEU A 45 -7.43 -13.40 -10.38
CA LEU A 45 -6.23 -12.62 -10.11
C LEU A 45 -5.71 -12.80 -8.67
N PHE A 46 -6.57 -13.13 -7.72
CA PHE A 46 -6.16 -13.49 -6.37
C PHE A 46 -5.54 -14.89 -6.34
N LYS A 47 -6.16 -15.86 -7.02
CA LYS A 47 -5.69 -17.25 -7.07
C LYS A 47 -4.33 -17.36 -7.76
N TYR A 48 -4.17 -16.71 -8.92
CA TYR A 48 -2.98 -16.84 -9.75
C TYR A 48 -2.20 -15.52 -9.77
N ASP A 49 -0.97 -15.56 -9.31
CA ASP A 49 -0.09 -14.39 -9.25
C ASP A 49 1.26 -14.73 -9.86
N SER A 50 1.74 -13.91 -10.78
CA SER A 50 2.99 -14.14 -11.49
C SER A 50 4.22 -13.99 -10.59
N VAL A 51 4.12 -13.23 -9.49
CA VAL A 51 5.22 -12.97 -8.55
C VAL A 51 5.10 -13.86 -7.32
N HIS A 52 3.89 -13.94 -6.74
CA HIS A 52 3.63 -14.68 -5.49
C HIS A 52 3.08 -16.09 -5.73
N HIS A 53 3.03 -16.53 -6.98
CA HIS A 53 2.57 -17.87 -7.39
C HIS A 53 1.10 -18.14 -7.07
N THR A 54 0.67 -19.37 -7.28
CA THR A 54 -0.70 -19.78 -7.03
C THR A 54 -1.00 -19.79 -5.52
N PHE A 55 -2.10 -19.16 -5.13
CA PHE A 55 -2.57 -19.21 -3.75
C PHE A 55 -2.95 -20.64 -3.36
N LYS A 56 -2.39 -21.15 -2.25
CA LYS A 56 -2.52 -22.57 -1.84
C LYS A 56 -3.88 -22.92 -1.24
N GLY A 57 -4.71 -21.93 -0.89
CA GLY A 57 -6.06 -22.13 -0.38
C GLY A 57 -7.12 -22.26 -1.46
N THR A 58 -8.38 -22.37 -1.06
CA THR A 58 -9.53 -22.34 -1.96
C THR A 58 -9.92 -20.92 -2.31
N VAL A 59 -10.31 -20.70 -3.57
CA VAL A 59 -10.80 -19.40 -4.05
C VAL A 59 -12.00 -19.63 -4.94
N GLY A 60 -13.08 -18.92 -4.65
CA GLY A 60 -14.33 -18.92 -5.42
C GLY A 60 -14.91 -17.52 -5.47
N HIS A 61 -16.06 -17.39 -6.09
CA HIS A 61 -16.84 -16.15 -6.15
C HIS A 61 -18.32 -16.46 -6.29
N ASP A 62 -19.14 -15.48 -5.97
CA ASP A 62 -20.57 -15.44 -6.27
C ASP A 62 -20.97 -14.04 -6.76
N GLU A 63 -22.25 -13.75 -6.83
CA GLU A 63 -22.78 -12.47 -7.29
C GLU A 63 -22.37 -11.30 -6.36
N ASN A 64 -22.17 -11.57 -5.07
CA ASN A 64 -21.97 -10.57 -4.04
C ASN A 64 -20.50 -10.37 -3.64
N GLY A 65 -19.61 -11.29 -4.03
CA GLY A 65 -18.21 -11.17 -3.60
C GLY A 65 -17.30 -12.31 -4.05
N ILE A 66 -16.18 -12.41 -3.35
CA ILE A 66 -15.20 -13.49 -3.49
C ILE A 66 -15.18 -14.35 -2.23
N ILE A 67 -14.82 -15.61 -2.40
CA ILE A 67 -14.78 -16.59 -1.30
C ILE A 67 -13.35 -17.11 -1.20
N ILE A 68 -12.71 -16.90 -0.05
CA ILE A 68 -11.33 -17.34 0.20
C ILE A 68 -11.33 -18.25 1.43
N ASN A 69 -10.85 -19.48 1.27
CA ASN A 69 -10.84 -20.50 2.33
C ASN A 69 -12.21 -20.68 2.99
N GLY A 70 -13.30 -20.59 2.21
CA GLY A 70 -14.68 -20.68 2.71
C GLY A 70 -15.22 -19.40 3.33
N THR A 71 -14.41 -18.35 3.51
CA THR A 71 -14.87 -17.06 4.03
C THR A 71 -15.33 -16.17 2.87
N HIS A 72 -16.57 -15.69 2.93
CA HIS A 72 -17.15 -14.74 1.98
C HIS A 72 -16.68 -13.32 2.29
N ILE A 73 -16.16 -12.62 1.29
CA ILE A 73 -15.75 -11.22 1.35
C ILE A 73 -16.61 -10.44 0.35
N ALA A 74 -17.40 -9.50 0.85
CA ALA A 74 -18.24 -8.68 -0.01
C ALA A 74 -17.41 -7.84 -0.98
N VAL A 75 -17.91 -7.65 -2.20
CA VAL A 75 -17.28 -6.78 -3.21
C VAL A 75 -18.25 -5.69 -3.63
N THR A 76 -17.81 -4.43 -3.47
CA THR A 76 -18.54 -3.26 -3.94
C THR A 76 -17.83 -2.60 -5.13
N ARG A 77 -18.54 -1.75 -5.87
CA ARG A 77 -18.03 -1.00 -7.03
C ARG A 77 -18.37 0.48 -6.93
N CYS A 78 -18.27 1.01 -5.71
CA CYS A 78 -18.56 2.39 -5.41
C CYS A 78 -17.54 3.33 -6.05
N LYS A 79 -18.01 4.48 -6.51
CA LYS A 79 -17.16 5.59 -6.92
C LYS A 79 -16.53 6.26 -5.69
N PRO A 80 -15.47 7.07 -5.88
CA PRO A 80 -14.93 7.88 -4.80
C PRO A 80 -16.05 8.70 -4.12
N ASN A 81 -16.00 8.78 -2.80
CA ASN A 81 -16.94 9.47 -1.93
C ASN A 81 -18.36 8.85 -1.84
N GLU A 82 -18.58 7.72 -2.50
CA GLU A 82 -19.84 6.95 -2.43
C GLU A 82 -19.62 5.58 -1.75
N TRP A 83 -18.51 5.38 -1.06
CA TRP A 83 -18.17 4.11 -0.44
C TRP A 83 -19.13 3.76 0.70
N GLN A 84 -19.47 2.48 0.82
CA GLN A 84 -20.46 1.96 1.77
C GLN A 84 -19.80 1.38 3.03
N TRP A 85 -18.73 1.98 3.52
CA TRP A 85 -17.99 1.46 4.68
C TRP A 85 -18.86 1.30 5.92
N LYS A 86 -19.78 2.22 6.15
CA LYS A 86 -20.71 2.20 7.27
C LYS A 86 -21.60 0.95 7.24
N ASP A 87 -22.08 0.55 6.06
CA ASP A 87 -23.02 -0.58 5.92
C ASP A 87 -22.35 -1.91 6.25
N TYR A 88 -21.03 -1.97 6.08
CA TYR A 88 -20.21 -3.15 6.43
C TYR A 88 -19.55 -3.02 7.80
N GLY A 89 -19.81 -1.96 8.55
CA GLY A 89 -19.22 -1.72 9.88
C GLY A 89 -17.70 -1.64 9.86
N VAL A 90 -17.12 -1.03 8.82
CA VAL A 90 -15.67 -0.91 8.65
C VAL A 90 -15.09 0.05 9.69
N ASP A 91 -14.10 -0.41 10.44
CA ASP A 91 -13.31 0.43 11.35
C ASP A 91 -12.12 1.07 10.64
N LEU A 92 -11.43 0.30 9.81
CA LEU A 92 -10.20 0.69 9.16
C LEU A 92 -10.29 0.43 7.65
N VAL A 93 -10.02 1.45 6.84
CA VAL A 93 -9.85 1.30 5.40
C VAL A 93 -8.36 1.24 5.07
N VAL A 94 -7.98 0.25 4.27
CA VAL A 94 -6.69 0.26 3.57
C VAL A 94 -6.92 0.78 2.15
N GLU A 95 -6.39 1.98 1.88
CA GLU A 95 -6.44 2.60 0.55
C GLU A 95 -5.26 2.13 -0.28
N SER A 96 -5.53 1.34 -1.31
CA SER A 96 -4.51 0.74 -2.18
C SER A 96 -4.77 0.92 -3.68
N THR A 97 -5.59 1.91 -4.06
CA THR A 97 -5.82 2.24 -5.47
C THR A 97 -4.66 2.98 -6.12
N GLY A 98 -3.85 3.70 -5.32
CA GLY A 98 -2.80 4.58 -5.80
C GLY A 98 -3.30 5.87 -6.46
N THR A 99 -4.60 6.15 -6.44
CA THR A 99 -5.20 7.34 -7.10
C THR A 99 -5.35 8.55 -6.16
N ILE A 100 -5.55 8.31 -4.88
CA ILE A 100 -5.69 9.37 -3.87
C ILE A 100 -4.29 9.78 -3.39
N LYS A 101 -3.98 11.09 -3.42
CA LYS A 101 -2.63 11.60 -3.16
C LYS A 101 -2.56 12.59 -1.99
N LYS A 102 -3.71 12.94 -1.41
CA LYS A 102 -3.82 13.96 -0.38
C LYS A 102 -4.67 13.49 0.79
N ARG A 103 -4.34 13.99 1.98
CA ARG A 103 -5.07 13.69 3.21
C ARG A 103 -6.59 13.95 3.07
N ALA A 104 -6.97 15.07 2.45
CA ALA A 104 -8.37 15.41 2.27
C ALA A 104 -9.16 14.32 1.53
N GLY A 105 -8.61 13.77 0.44
CA GLY A 105 -9.25 12.66 -0.29
C GLY A 105 -9.29 11.36 0.50
N LEU A 106 -8.31 11.12 1.38
CA LEU A 106 -8.30 9.96 2.28
C LEU A 106 -9.33 10.13 3.40
N ALA A 107 -9.54 11.35 3.88
CA ALA A 107 -10.53 11.67 4.90
C ALA A 107 -11.98 11.37 4.45
N GLU A 108 -12.25 11.36 3.14
CA GLU A 108 -13.56 10.99 2.59
C GLU A 108 -13.96 9.54 2.94
N HIS A 109 -13.00 8.64 3.14
CA HIS A 109 -13.30 7.31 3.66
C HIS A 109 -13.94 7.37 5.06
N MET A 110 -13.49 8.31 5.89
CA MET A 110 -14.06 8.51 7.23
C MET A 110 -15.45 9.15 7.14
N ALA A 111 -15.68 10.06 6.22
CA ALA A 111 -17.02 10.61 5.95
C ALA A 111 -17.99 9.51 5.47
N CYS A 112 -17.50 8.46 4.82
CA CYS A 112 -18.27 7.27 4.42
C CYS A 112 -18.39 6.19 5.51
N GLY A 113 -17.88 6.45 6.72
CA GLY A 113 -18.14 5.61 7.91
C GLY A 113 -16.94 4.85 8.47
N ALA A 114 -15.76 4.89 7.85
CA ALA A 114 -14.55 4.34 8.44
C ALA A 114 -14.07 5.21 9.62
N LYS A 115 -13.40 4.62 10.59
CA LYS A 115 -12.82 5.37 11.71
C LYS A 115 -11.41 5.86 11.39
N LYS A 116 -10.65 5.08 10.62
CA LYS A 116 -9.26 5.35 10.25
C LYS A 116 -8.96 4.90 8.85
N VAL A 117 -7.90 5.47 8.27
CA VAL A 117 -7.42 5.13 6.93
C VAL A 117 -5.91 4.90 6.94
N ILE A 118 -5.47 3.79 6.36
CA ILE A 118 -4.06 3.55 6.03
C ILE A 118 -3.91 3.65 4.51
N MET A 119 -3.05 4.56 4.07
CA MET A 119 -2.64 4.65 2.67
C MET A 119 -1.41 3.77 2.42
N SER A 120 -1.49 2.88 1.45
CA SER A 120 -0.39 1.97 1.06
C SER A 120 0.69 2.64 0.19
N ALA A 121 0.79 3.96 0.23
CA ALA A 121 1.71 4.76 -0.57
C ALA A 121 2.05 6.07 0.15
N PRO A 122 3.08 6.84 -0.31
CA PRO A 122 3.43 8.12 0.29
C PRO A 122 2.30 9.14 0.19
N VAL A 123 2.05 9.84 1.30
CA VAL A 123 1.14 10.98 1.42
C VAL A 123 1.84 12.05 2.23
N SER A 124 2.13 13.19 1.60
CA SER A 124 2.95 14.25 2.21
C SER A 124 2.28 14.97 3.38
N ASP A 125 0.96 14.93 3.45
CA ASP A 125 0.11 15.58 4.44
C ASP A 125 -0.69 14.60 5.29
N ALA A 126 -0.25 13.33 5.39
CA ALA A 126 -0.78 12.36 6.34
C ALA A 126 -0.51 12.81 7.79
N ASP A 127 -1.34 12.35 8.74
CA ASP A 127 -1.13 12.66 10.17
C ASP A 127 0.21 12.09 10.66
N ILE A 128 0.59 10.93 10.14
CA ILE A 128 1.89 10.30 10.36
C ILE A 128 2.26 9.40 9.18
N THR A 129 3.55 9.33 8.87
CA THR A 129 4.14 8.30 8.00
C THR A 129 4.85 7.28 8.87
N ILE A 130 4.56 6.00 8.69
CA ILE A 130 5.11 4.91 9.52
C ILE A 130 5.86 3.91 8.65
N VAL A 131 7.04 3.52 9.12
CA VAL A 131 7.75 2.31 8.70
C VAL A 131 7.88 1.41 9.93
N MET A 132 7.36 0.20 9.83
CA MET A 132 7.38 -0.77 10.93
C MET A 132 8.81 -1.10 11.35
N GLY A 133 9.06 -1.14 12.66
CA GLY A 133 10.39 -1.34 13.24
C GLY A 133 11.27 -0.09 13.25
N VAL A 134 10.80 1.04 12.70
CA VAL A 134 11.54 2.30 12.66
C VAL A 134 10.90 3.34 13.59
N ASN A 135 9.65 3.71 13.33
CA ASN A 135 8.94 4.74 14.07
C ASN A 135 7.49 4.39 14.43
N ASP A 136 7.10 3.12 14.33
CA ASP A 136 5.75 2.65 14.66
C ASP A 136 5.35 2.91 16.12
N GLY A 137 6.33 2.98 17.03
CA GLY A 137 6.11 3.40 18.43
C GLY A 137 5.60 4.84 18.58
N LEU A 138 5.69 5.67 17.56
CA LEU A 138 5.16 7.04 17.58
C LEU A 138 3.67 7.12 17.21
N TYR A 139 3.05 6.00 16.82
CA TYR A 139 1.63 5.98 16.49
C TYR A 139 0.79 6.29 17.74
N ALA A 140 -0.05 7.30 17.63
CA ALA A 140 -0.97 7.72 18.69
C ALA A 140 -2.42 7.64 18.15
N PRO A 141 -3.20 6.62 18.57
CA PRO A 141 -4.56 6.40 18.03
C PRO A 141 -5.50 7.59 18.12
N ALA A 142 -5.34 8.42 19.15
CA ALA A 142 -6.16 9.61 19.35
C ALA A 142 -5.78 10.80 18.45
N LYS A 143 -4.63 10.75 17.77
CA LYS A 143 -4.11 11.86 16.96
C LYS A 143 -3.94 11.51 15.48
N HIS A 144 -3.82 10.24 15.17
CA HIS A 144 -3.47 9.79 13.83
C HIS A 144 -4.62 8.98 13.23
N ASP A 145 -5.42 9.63 12.40
CA ASP A 145 -6.55 9.03 11.70
C ASP A 145 -6.22 8.64 10.27
N VAL A 146 -5.31 9.38 9.63
CA VAL A 146 -4.79 9.12 8.28
C VAL A 146 -3.31 8.80 8.37
N VAL A 147 -2.97 7.53 8.15
CA VAL A 147 -1.60 7.00 8.23
C VAL A 147 -1.09 6.67 6.85
N SER A 148 0.13 7.11 6.53
CA SER A 148 0.85 6.63 5.34
C SER A 148 1.82 5.51 5.72
N SER A 149 1.83 4.41 4.97
CA SER A 149 2.83 3.36 5.11
C SER A 149 4.11 3.61 4.30
N ALA A 150 4.37 4.85 3.92
CA ALA A 150 5.52 5.29 3.12
C ALA A 150 5.59 4.62 1.72
N SER A 151 6.73 4.71 1.04
CA SER A 151 6.99 4.03 -0.22
C SER A 151 7.67 2.68 -0.02
N CYS A 152 7.65 1.85 -1.04
CA CYS A 152 8.40 0.58 -1.06
C CYS A 152 9.90 0.80 -0.81
N THR A 153 10.52 1.78 -1.47
CA THR A 153 11.93 2.10 -1.29
C THR A 153 12.23 2.68 0.10
N THR A 154 11.35 3.51 0.66
CA THR A 154 11.49 4.01 2.04
C THR A 154 11.38 2.87 3.06
N ASN A 155 10.48 1.92 2.87
CA ASN A 155 10.38 0.73 3.72
C ASN A 155 11.62 -0.17 3.64
N CYS A 156 12.32 -0.19 2.50
CA CYS A 156 13.59 -0.88 2.34
C CYS A 156 14.73 -0.15 3.04
N LEU A 157 14.86 1.17 2.79
CA LEU A 157 16.00 1.96 3.23
C LEU A 157 15.94 2.33 4.72
N ALA A 158 14.79 2.72 5.25
CA ALA A 158 14.70 3.27 6.60
C ALA A 158 15.15 2.29 7.70
N PRO A 159 14.80 0.99 7.70
CA PRO A 159 15.32 0.04 8.69
C PRO A 159 16.84 -0.10 8.64
N VAL A 160 17.43 -0.15 7.43
CA VAL A 160 18.89 -0.25 7.25
C VAL A 160 19.56 1.04 7.73
N ALA A 161 19.04 2.20 7.34
CA ALA A 161 19.56 3.50 7.76
C ALA A 161 19.46 3.67 9.28
N LYS A 162 18.37 3.19 9.90
CA LYS A 162 18.22 3.21 11.37
C LYS A 162 19.32 2.43 12.06
N VAL A 163 19.55 1.18 11.65
CA VAL A 163 20.60 0.33 12.26
C VAL A 163 21.98 0.97 12.11
N LEU A 164 22.31 1.48 10.92
CA LEU A 164 23.60 2.13 10.69
C LEU A 164 23.75 3.43 11.51
N ASN A 165 22.70 4.23 11.56
CA ASN A 165 22.73 5.49 12.30
C ASN A 165 22.81 5.25 13.80
N ASP A 166 22.03 4.34 14.35
CA ASP A 166 22.02 4.02 15.79
C ASP A 166 23.35 3.40 16.26
N THR A 167 24.03 2.65 15.36
CA THR A 167 25.28 1.95 15.73
C THR A 167 26.53 2.81 15.49
N PHE A 168 26.60 3.52 14.38
CA PHE A 168 27.83 4.21 13.95
C PHE A 168 27.65 5.71 13.76
N GLY A 169 26.42 6.20 13.66
CA GLY A 169 26.09 7.53 13.19
C GLY A 169 26.26 7.67 11.66
N ILE A 170 25.36 8.40 11.03
CA ILE A 170 25.45 8.74 9.60
C ILE A 170 25.71 10.24 9.49
N GLU A 171 26.83 10.62 8.89
CA GLU A 171 27.11 12.01 8.54
C GLU A 171 26.42 12.38 7.23
N HIS A 172 26.64 11.59 6.18
CA HIS A 172 25.97 11.70 4.87
C HIS A 172 26.07 10.38 4.12
N GLY A 173 25.22 10.19 3.11
CA GLY A 173 25.22 8.98 2.30
C GLY A 173 24.48 9.13 0.98
N LEU A 174 24.84 8.26 0.03
CA LEU A 174 24.17 8.11 -1.24
C LEU A 174 23.55 6.71 -1.32
N MET A 175 22.29 6.64 -1.74
CA MET A 175 21.58 5.40 -1.96
C MET A 175 21.40 5.17 -3.45
N THR A 176 21.73 3.97 -3.92
CA THR A 176 21.29 3.49 -5.23
C THR A 176 20.31 2.35 -5.03
N THR A 177 19.09 2.49 -5.57
CA THR A 177 18.10 1.42 -5.53
C THR A 177 18.06 0.66 -6.84
N ILE A 178 18.17 -0.67 -6.78
CA ILE A 178 17.95 -1.58 -7.89
C ILE A 178 16.57 -2.16 -7.71
N HIS A 179 15.60 -1.61 -8.43
CA HIS A 179 14.18 -1.81 -8.17
C HIS A 179 13.52 -2.62 -9.28
N SER A 180 12.65 -3.55 -8.91
CA SER A 180 11.77 -4.20 -9.88
C SER A 180 10.90 -3.17 -10.60
N TYR A 181 10.63 -3.39 -11.90
CA TYR A 181 9.72 -2.52 -12.63
C TYR A 181 8.29 -2.60 -12.07
N THR A 182 7.56 -1.51 -12.19
CA THR A 182 6.21 -1.35 -11.65
C THR A 182 5.25 -0.86 -12.74
N MET A 183 3.95 -0.75 -12.40
CA MET A 183 2.91 -0.25 -13.30
C MET A 183 3.14 1.19 -13.80
N SER A 184 4.10 1.92 -13.23
CA SER A 184 4.50 3.25 -13.72
C SER A 184 5.40 3.20 -14.96
N GLN A 185 5.89 2.02 -15.33
CA GLN A 185 6.70 1.78 -16.52
C GLN A 185 5.86 1.15 -17.63
N ARG A 186 6.34 1.21 -18.87
CA ARG A 186 5.63 0.66 -20.03
C ARG A 186 6.05 -0.79 -20.28
N ILE A 187 5.10 -1.60 -20.74
CA ILE A 187 5.42 -2.96 -21.26
C ILE A 187 6.17 -2.83 -22.58
N LEU A 188 5.62 -2.06 -23.52
CA LEU A 188 6.24 -1.65 -24.78
C LEU A 188 6.34 -0.13 -24.82
N ASP A 189 7.15 0.40 -25.74
CA ASP A 189 7.37 1.85 -25.89
C ASP A 189 6.05 2.61 -25.98
N GLY A 190 5.95 3.66 -25.20
CA GLY A 190 4.74 4.50 -25.16
C GLY A 190 4.96 5.77 -24.34
N SER A 191 4.18 6.80 -24.60
CA SER A 191 4.35 8.11 -23.96
C SER A 191 4.35 8.05 -22.43
N GLN A 192 5.32 8.73 -21.83
CA GLN A 192 5.49 8.91 -20.40
C GLN A 192 6.03 10.30 -20.09
N LYS A 193 5.69 10.83 -18.91
CA LYS A 193 6.22 12.12 -18.44
C LYS A 193 7.74 12.11 -18.33
N ASP A 194 8.32 11.07 -17.76
CA ASP A 194 9.76 10.80 -17.82
C ASP A 194 10.02 9.92 -19.05
N ILE A 195 10.67 10.47 -20.04
CA ILE A 195 10.96 9.82 -21.33
C ILE A 195 11.74 8.50 -21.15
N ARG A 196 12.55 8.36 -20.12
CA ARG A 196 13.27 7.11 -19.81
C ARG A 196 12.29 5.97 -19.50
N ARG A 197 11.18 6.27 -18.82
CA ARG A 197 10.11 5.32 -18.51
C ARG A 197 9.18 5.03 -19.68
N ALA A 198 9.37 5.68 -20.82
CA ALA A 198 8.63 5.46 -22.05
C ALA A 198 9.06 4.18 -22.80
N ARG A 199 10.13 3.53 -22.36
CA ARG A 199 10.69 2.33 -22.96
C ARG A 199 10.16 1.06 -22.30
N ALA A 200 10.31 -0.09 -22.99
CA ALA A 200 9.89 -1.40 -22.52
C ALA A 200 10.64 -1.81 -21.23
N ALA A 201 9.90 -1.94 -20.14
CA ALA A 201 10.46 -2.13 -18.80
C ALA A 201 11.26 -3.43 -18.63
N ALA A 202 10.87 -4.51 -19.32
CA ALA A 202 11.48 -5.82 -19.16
C ALA A 202 12.76 -6.03 -20.02
N MET A 203 13.09 -5.07 -20.87
CA MET A 203 14.22 -5.22 -21.82
C MET A 203 15.56 -4.85 -21.22
N SER A 204 15.60 -3.83 -20.37
CA SER A 204 16.84 -3.31 -19.78
C SER A 204 16.55 -2.48 -18.54
N MET A 205 17.55 -2.32 -17.69
CA MET A 205 17.47 -1.39 -16.56
C MET A 205 17.29 0.04 -17.05
N ILE A 206 16.34 0.75 -16.46
CA ILE A 206 15.98 2.13 -16.81
C ILE A 206 16.35 3.03 -15.64
N PRO A 207 17.32 3.97 -15.80
CA PRO A 207 17.60 4.96 -14.77
C PRO A 207 16.40 5.85 -14.53
N THR A 208 16.03 6.03 -13.28
CA THR A 208 14.93 6.93 -12.88
C THR A 208 15.30 7.67 -11.60
N THR A 209 14.58 8.74 -11.31
CA THR A 209 14.70 9.46 -10.04
C THR A 209 13.86 8.80 -8.96
N THR A 210 14.27 8.93 -7.71
CA THR A 210 13.49 8.57 -6.53
C THR A 210 13.57 9.66 -5.46
N GLY A 211 12.46 9.89 -4.78
CA GLY A 211 12.40 10.76 -3.59
C GLY A 211 12.59 10.00 -2.27
N ALA A 212 12.82 8.69 -2.32
CA ALA A 212 12.79 7.84 -1.13
C ALA A 212 13.90 8.15 -0.13
N ALA A 213 15.11 8.47 -0.60
CA ALA A 213 16.21 8.84 0.29
C ALA A 213 15.88 10.09 1.14
N LYS A 214 15.27 11.11 0.52
CA LYS A 214 14.79 12.31 1.22
C LYS A 214 13.58 12.02 2.11
N ALA A 215 12.72 11.12 1.69
CA ALA A 215 11.52 10.72 2.43
C ALA A 215 11.84 9.93 3.72
N VAL A 216 13.02 9.35 3.84
CA VAL A 216 13.48 8.70 5.09
C VAL A 216 13.43 9.68 6.27
N ALA A 217 13.66 10.97 6.04
CA ALA A 217 13.56 12.00 7.09
C ALA A 217 12.15 12.13 7.70
N LEU A 218 11.11 11.61 7.07
CA LEU A 218 9.75 11.57 7.65
C LEU A 218 9.65 10.57 8.79
N VAL A 219 10.46 9.52 8.77
CA VAL A 219 10.46 8.44 9.78
C VAL A 219 11.72 8.42 10.66
N LEU A 220 12.80 9.04 10.19
CA LEU A 220 14.07 9.25 10.89
C LEU A 220 14.49 10.72 10.73
N PRO A 221 13.89 11.65 11.50
CA PRO A 221 14.11 13.09 11.35
C PRO A 221 15.59 13.53 11.48
N GLU A 222 16.38 12.79 12.25
CA GLU A 222 17.82 13.03 12.46
C GLU A 222 18.65 12.81 11.18
N LEU A 223 18.11 12.13 10.17
CA LEU A 223 18.75 11.94 8.87
C LEU A 223 18.34 12.99 7.81
N LYS A 224 17.60 14.02 8.23
CA LYS A 224 17.17 15.09 7.31
C LYS A 224 18.39 15.77 6.68
N GLY A 225 18.41 15.79 5.34
CA GLY A 225 19.50 16.41 4.57
C GLY A 225 20.80 15.59 4.47
N LYS A 226 20.86 14.41 5.09
CA LYS A 226 22.06 13.57 5.09
C LYS A 226 22.06 12.52 3.98
N LEU A 227 20.89 12.17 3.43
CA LEU A 227 20.75 11.13 2.42
C LEU A 227 20.20 11.69 1.11
N ASP A 228 20.79 11.26 -0.01
CA ASP A 228 20.26 11.44 -1.36
C ASP A 228 20.34 10.11 -2.13
N GLY A 229 19.72 10.02 -3.31
CA GLY A 229 19.71 8.74 -4.02
C GLY A 229 19.06 8.74 -5.39
N ILE A 230 19.34 7.69 -6.11
CA ILE A 230 18.83 7.37 -7.45
C ILE A 230 18.25 5.96 -7.49
#